data_3676a4c7cbbbfb3a632a15e4d38d3e2e
#
_entry.id   3676a4c7cbbbfb3a632a15e4d38d3e2e
#
_cell.length_a   1.000
_cell.length_b   1.000
_cell.length_c   1.000
_cell.angle_alpha   90.00
_cell.angle_beta   90.00
_cell.angle_gamma   90.00
#
_symmetry.space_group_name_H-M   'P 1'
#
loop_
_entity.id
_entity.type
_entity.pdbx_description
1 polymer ?
#
loop_
_entity_poly.entity_id
_entity_poly.type
_entity_poly.pdbx_seq_one_letter_code
_entity_poly.pdbx_strand_id
1 'polypeptide(L)'
;SLNLLAILVFSFAGIAAVPDSVFLQPASEKSTFHPSLNSPVAKKIVVDFNDVVYVLTDKGVCRVFENQVIKDLRFRPLQEKVPLDIAVQEGTGYLYYLYDNLLLTNEYAGTVSYSIPADTYHSFQVSKKGYALLMGEHKFSIIENGKWIDISIPEEKISEIYVNENDFYALSKNAVYILKDRKFFPLHKGKNMQSLAFKGNDIIIGTVGGYYAINKTNGNPVFNLKTKIPIQDIRFLTSSNNQIWAGTPNGAFMERKDGKFDYYASLRWLLDDQIIGMTKGNHNDLYFLSVKGVSKISYKPYTFFGKADYFQDKIRRRHIRYGLLAEIRLKTPGDLTTAEMIDTDNDGLWSSFYIGSQAFRYAVTKEEIAKKHAWETFEAYERLVSINPLEGFPSRTYERTGFKVSDPKAWRTGKDTAWEWKGTTSSDEFVGHIFAAAVMDQFIAKTKEEKKRVANFVDTILTHIIKNNYNFVDQDGKPTLWGRWHPDYINSYAKTISDRKLGATHLIAGLQLAYKLTGKAIFKNEALRLMKEHGYLENILISPFNIKATEGYFYEGIDMG
;
A
#
# COMPACT_ATOMS: atom_id res chain seq x y z
N SER A 1 36.85 8.63 64.38
CA SER A 1 35.50 8.36 63.74
C SER A 1 35.24 9.37 62.67
N LEU A 2 35.47 8.94 61.44
CA LEU A 2 35.06 9.67 60.18
C LEU A 2 33.73 9.13 59.75
N ASN A 3 32.70 9.97 59.77
CA ASN A 3 31.43 9.71 59.16
C ASN A 3 31.54 9.98 57.64
N LEU A 4 31.50 8.93 56.82
CA LEU A 4 31.33 9.02 55.38
C LEU A 4 29.83 9.21 55.08
N LEU A 5 29.46 10.42 54.66
CA LEU A 5 28.15 10.72 54.11
C LEU A 5 28.13 10.26 52.64
N ALA A 6 27.48 9.13 52.37
CA ALA A 6 27.26 8.67 50.99
C ALA A 6 26.12 9.50 50.38
N ILE A 7 26.45 10.43 49.48
CA ILE A 7 25.49 11.15 48.65
C ILE A 7 25.09 10.20 47.52
N LEU A 8 23.88 9.63 47.61
CA LEU A 8 23.22 8.93 46.51
C LEU A 8 22.79 9.98 45.50
N VAL A 9 23.59 10.16 44.44
CA VAL A 9 23.18 10.91 43.25
C VAL A 9 22.23 10.02 42.47
N PHE A 10 20.93 10.24 42.62
CA PHE A 10 19.96 9.73 41.64
C PHE A 10 20.15 10.50 40.34
N SER A 11 20.89 9.93 39.42
CA SER A 11 20.83 10.34 38.01
C SER A 11 19.42 10.04 37.48
N PHE A 12 18.60 11.08 37.41
CA PHE A 12 17.46 11.05 36.51
C PHE A 12 18.02 10.88 35.10
N ALA A 13 18.10 9.64 34.63
CA ALA A 13 18.20 9.39 33.19
C ALA A 13 16.92 9.98 32.58
N GLY A 14 17.02 11.19 32.06
CA GLY A 14 15.96 11.77 31.24
C GLY A 14 15.63 10.72 30.19
N ILE A 15 14.37 10.34 30.09
CA ILE A 15 13.89 9.51 28.98
C ILE A 15 14.25 10.31 27.74
N ALA A 16 15.28 9.88 27.02
CA ALA A 16 15.63 10.47 25.73
C ALA A 16 14.38 10.37 24.87
N ALA A 17 13.85 11.52 24.44
CA ALA A 17 12.72 11.53 23.54
C ALA A 17 13.05 10.64 22.35
N VAL A 18 12.19 9.68 22.03
CA VAL A 18 12.38 8.82 20.86
C VAL A 18 12.43 9.74 19.65
N PRO A 19 13.54 9.75 18.88
CA PRO A 19 13.66 10.65 17.73
C PRO A 19 12.58 10.34 16.71
N ASP A 20 11.75 11.33 16.39
CA ASP A 20 10.72 11.21 15.34
C ASP A 20 11.35 11.52 13.96
N SER A 21 12.11 10.58 13.45
CA SER A 21 12.85 10.74 12.20
C SER A 21 11.92 10.85 10.99
N VAL A 22 12.22 11.80 10.11
CA VAL A 22 11.51 11.97 8.84
C VAL A 22 11.91 10.87 7.87
N PHE A 23 10.93 10.26 7.23
CA PHE A 23 11.10 9.34 6.10
C PHE A 23 10.16 9.69 4.94
N LEU A 24 10.55 9.32 3.72
CA LEU A 24 9.73 9.54 2.54
C LEU A 24 8.80 8.34 2.31
N GLN A 25 7.53 8.62 2.13
CA GLN A 25 6.51 7.61 1.84
C GLN A 25 5.80 7.92 0.52
N PRO A 26 5.59 6.92 -0.36
CA PRO A 26 4.84 7.13 -1.59
C PRO A 26 3.37 7.48 -1.29
N ALA A 27 2.87 8.44 -2.02
CA ALA A 27 1.47 8.88 -2.00
C ALA A 27 0.94 8.94 -3.43
N SER A 28 -0.36 8.69 -3.61
CA SER A 28 -1.03 8.76 -4.91
C SER A 28 -2.05 9.88 -4.94
N GLU A 29 -2.04 10.63 -6.03
CA GLU A 29 -3.07 11.59 -6.41
C GLU A 29 -3.67 11.19 -7.76
N LYS A 30 -4.94 11.45 -7.98
CA LYS A 30 -5.67 10.98 -9.16
C LYS A 30 -6.48 12.12 -9.77
N SER A 31 -6.36 12.26 -11.09
CA SER A 31 -7.08 13.27 -11.87
C SER A 31 -7.83 12.57 -13.01
N THR A 32 -9.15 12.49 -12.90
CA THR A 32 -10.00 11.88 -13.92
C THR A 32 -10.28 12.83 -15.07
N PHE A 33 -10.58 12.31 -16.24
CA PHE A 33 -11.03 13.16 -17.34
C PHE A 33 -12.34 13.86 -16.99
N HIS A 34 -12.39 15.17 -17.21
CA HIS A 34 -13.61 15.95 -16.99
C HIS A 34 -14.72 15.47 -17.92
N PRO A 35 -15.97 15.34 -17.43
CA PRO A 35 -17.10 14.83 -18.25
C PRO A 35 -17.31 15.58 -19.57
N SER A 36 -17.00 16.89 -19.64
CA SER A 36 -17.12 17.68 -20.88
C SER A 36 -16.23 17.21 -22.02
N LEU A 37 -15.22 16.36 -21.76
CA LEU A 37 -14.36 15.79 -22.79
C LEU A 37 -15.02 14.61 -23.52
N ASN A 38 -16.11 14.08 -23.00
CA ASN A 38 -16.90 13.00 -23.61
C ASN A 38 -16.04 11.81 -24.06
N SER A 39 -15.52 11.05 -23.11
CA SER A 39 -14.69 9.85 -23.32
C SER A 39 -13.50 10.08 -24.28
N PRO A 40 -12.53 10.91 -23.90
CA PRO A 40 -11.39 11.23 -24.76
C PRO A 40 -10.47 10.01 -24.91
N VAL A 41 -9.91 9.83 -26.11
CA VAL A 41 -8.84 8.86 -26.36
C VAL A 41 -7.51 9.53 -26.05
N ALA A 42 -6.91 9.14 -24.95
CA ALA A 42 -5.61 9.66 -24.52
C ALA A 42 -4.47 9.05 -25.36
N LYS A 43 -3.48 9.88 -25.74
CA LYS A 43 -2.38 9.49 -26.64
C LYS A 43 -1.00 9.66 -26.00
N LYS A 44 -0.75 10.78 -25.34
CA LYS A 44 0.57 11.12 -24.79
C LYS A 44 0.44 11.99 -23.56
N ILE A 45 1.41 11.91 -22.67
CA ILE A 45 1.54 12.73 -21.46
C ILE A 45 2.91 13.38 -21.41
N VAL A 46 2.98 14.67 -21.08
CA VAL A 46 4.22 15.43 -20.88
C VAL A 46 4.06 16.40 -19.72
N VAL A 47 5.18 16.85 -19.16
CA VAL A 47 5.21 17.81 -18.04
C VAL A 47 6.12 18.97 -18.40
N ASP A 48 5.66 20.22 -18.24
CA ASP A 48 6.46 21.41 -18.46
C ASP A 48 7.31 21.78 -17.24
N PHE A 49 8.08 22.87 -17.34
CA PHE A 49 8.97 23.32 -16.26
C PHE A 49 8.23 23.85 -15.01
N ASN A 50 6.94 24.16 -15.10
CA ASN A 50 6.10 24.56 -13.98
C ASN A 50 5.36 23.37 -13.32
N ASP A 51 5.74 22.13 -13.66
CA ASP A 51 5.02 20.91 -13.27
C ASP A 51 3.56 20.87 -13.75
N VAL A 52 3.21 21.62 -14.81
CA VAL A 52 1.91 21.46 -15.44
C VAL A 52 1.93 20.22 -16.32
N VAL A 53 1.04 19.30 -16.01
CA VAL A 53 0.89 18.03 -16.76
C VAL A 53 -0.06 18.24 -17.91
N TYR A 54 0.40 17.96 -19.13
CA TYR A 54 -0.39 18.01 -20.34
C TYR A 54 -0.66 16.60 -20.87
N VAL A 55 -1.87 16.40 -21.36
CA VAL A 55 -2.31 15.16 -22.01
C VAL A 55 -2.81 15.49 -23.40
N LEU A 56 -2.19 14.89 -24.41
CA LEU A 56 -2.73 14.90 -25.75
C LEU A 56 -3.84 13.86 -25.87
N THR A 57 -4.99 14.29 -26.37
CA THR A 57 -6.15 13.44 -26.64
C THR A 57 -6.66 13.65 -28.06
N ASP A 58 -7.61 12.82 -28.50
CA ASP A 58 -8.36 13.04 -29.75
C ASP A 58 -9.27 14.29 -29.70
N LYS A 59 -9.48 14.88 -28.53
CA LYS A 59 -10.26 16.12 -28.32
C LYS A 59 -9.37 17.37 -28.22
N GLY A 60 -8.04 17.21 -28.34
CA GLY A 60 -7.06 18.27 -28.23
C GLY A 60 -6.13 18.11 -27.03
N VAL A 61 -5.38 19.17 -26.74
CA VAL A 61 -4.49 19.21 -25.59
C VAL A 61 -5.30 19.51 -24.34
N CYS A 62 -5.11 18.67 -23.34
CA CYS A 62 -5.69 18.81 -22.00
C CYS A 62 -4.59 19.07 -20.99
N ARG A 63 -4.95 19.56 -19.81
CA ARG A 63 -4.03 19.72 -18.67
C ARG A 63 -4.66 19.18 -17.38
N VAL A 64 -3.83 18.77 -16.47
CA VAL A 64 -4.26 18.46 -15.11
C VAL A 64 -4.52 19.78 -14.37
N PHE A 65 -5.68 19.87 -13.75
CA PHE A 65 -6.06 20.96 -12.86
C PHE A 65 -6.81 20.36 -11.67
N GLU A 66 -6.29 20.54 -10.46
CA GLU A 66 -6.77 19.87 -9.26
C GLU A 66 -6.84 18.34 -9.45
N ASN A 67 -8.01 17.75 -9.32
CA ASN A 67 -8.26 16.31 -9.48
C ASN A 67 -8.89 15.95 -10.82
N GLN A 68 -8.81 16.83 -11.83
CA GLN A 68 -9.39 16.63 -13.15
C GLN A 68 -8.39 16.89 -14.27
N VAL A 69 -8.60 16.22 -15.41
CA VAL A 69 -7.95 16.51 -16.69
C VAL A 69 -8.95 17.29 -17.52
N ILE A 70 -8.68 18.56 -17.75
CA ILE A 70 -9.55 19.51 -18.46
C ILE A 70 -8.91 19.96 -19.76
N LYS A 71 -9.73 20.41 -20.75
CA LYS A 71 -9.19 20.99 -21.98
C LYS A 71 -8.35 22.23 -21.66
N ASP A 72 -7.18 22.35 -22.27
CA ASP A 72 -6.35 23.54 -22.12
C ASP A 72 -6.86 24.64 -23.03
N LEU A 73 -7.46 25.67 -22.44
CA LEU A 73 -8.00 26.83 -23.15
C LEU A 73 -7.09 28.06 -23.07
N ARG A 74 -5.92 27.94 -22.45
CA ARG A 74 -5.00 29.06 -22.23
C ARG A 74 -4.27 29.49 -23.51
N PHE A 75 -4.18 28.60 -24.51
CA PHE A 75 -3.51 28.85 -25.76
C PHE A 75 -4.50 28.67 -26.92
N ARG A 76 -5.09 29.75 -27.38
CA ARG A 76 -6.19 29.74 -28.36
C ARG A 76 -5.92 29.01 -29.68
N PRO A 77 -4.72 29.06 -30.31
CA PRO A 77 -4.42 28.28 -31.51
C PRO A 77 -4.65 26.78 -31.37
N LEU A 78 -4.67 26.24 -30.14
CA LEU A 78 -4.91 24.82 -29.86
C LEU A 78 -6.39 24.44 -29.73
N GLN A 79 -7.27 25.43 -29.64
CA GLN A 79 -8.71 25.14 -29.40
C GLN A 79 -9.41 24.57 -30.64
N GLU A 80 -8.96 24.96 -31.82
CA GLU A 80 -9.63 24.61 -33.10
C GLU A 80 -9.00 23.40 -33.79
N LYS A 81 -7.75 23.07 -33.46
CA LYS A 81 -7.01 21.94 -34.10
C LYS A 81 -6.39 21.03 -33.07
N VAL A 82 -6.48 19.74 -33.28
CA VAL A 82 -5.80 18.74 -32.47
C VAL A 82 -4.40 18.52 -33.07
N PRO A 83 -3.31 18.76 -32.32
CA PRO A 83 -1.98 18.43 -32.81
C PRO A 83 -1.79 16.92 -32.98
N LEU A 84 -0.95 16.52 -33.91
CA LEU A 84 -0.57 15.12 -34.14
C LEU A 84 0.22 14.57 -32.94
N ASP A 85 1.15 15.37 -32.41
CA ASP A 85 1.98 15.03 -31.27
C ASP A 85 2.37 16.27 -30.46
N ILE A 86 2.81 16.07 -29.21
CA ILE A 86 3.34 17.10 -28.31
C ILE A 86 4.64 16.65 -27.68
N ALA A 87 5.57 17.57 -27.46
CA ALA A 87 6.82 17.30 -26.74
C ALA A 87 7.25 18.52 -25.91
N VAL A 88 8.06 18.29 -24.90
CA VAL A 88 8.66 19.34 -24.05
C VAL A 88 10.15 19.41 -24.30
N GLN A 89 10.67 20.62 -24.51
CA GLN A 89 12.11 20.86 -24.60
C GLN A 89 12.75 20.71 -23.21
N GLU A 90 13.70 19.82 -23.13
CA GLU A 90 14.45 19.63 -21.88
C GLU A 90 15.22 20.91 -21.48
N GLY A 91 15.14 21.27 -20.22
CA GLY A 91 15.84 22.44 -19.65
C GLY A 91 15.04 23.73 -19.67
N THR A 92 14.38 24.09 -20.78
CA THR A 92 13.52 25.28 -20.84
C THR A 92 12.08 24.98 -20.47
N GLY A 93 11.63 23.73 -20.70
CA GLY A 93 10.28 23.29 -20.47
C GLY A 93 9.24 23.88 -21.43
N TYR A 94 9.68 24.48 -22.55
CA TYR A 94 8.75 24.92 -23.58
C TYR A 94 8.05 23.73 -24.19
N LEU A 95 6.73 23.89 -24.41
CA LEU A 95 5.87 22.90 -25.03
C LEU A 95 5.81 23.13 -26.53
N TYR A 96 6.05 22.08 -27.29
CA TYR A 96 5.97 22.07 -28.75
C TYR A 96 4.77 21.23 -29.19
N TYR A 97 4.17 21.63 -30.32
CA TYR A 97 2.97 21.02 -30.90
C TYR A 97 3.20 20.78 -32.38
N LEU A 98 3.07 19.52 -32.81
CA LEU A 98 3.20 19.13 -34.20
C LEU A 98 1.84 19.10 -34.88
N TYR A 99 1.68 19.82 -35.98
CA TYR A 99 0.53 19.78 -36.88
C TYR A 99 0.96 19.27 -38.27
N ASP A 100 0.04 19.07 -39.16
CA ASP A 100 0.32 18.54 -40.50
C ASP A 100 1.36 19.36 -41.30
N ASN A 101 1.38 20.67 -41.13
CA ASN A 101 2.23 21.59 -41.87
C ASN A 101 3.04 22.57 -40.97
N LEU A 102 2.96 22.40 -39.67
CA LEU A 102 3.49 23.38 -38.72
C LEU A 102 4.02 22.72 -37.45
N LEU A 103 5.20 23.11 -37.02
CA LEU A 103 5.70 22.90 -35.68
C LEU A 103 5.58 24.23 -34.92
N LEU A 104 4.79 24.24 -33.85
CA LEU A 104 4.49 25.42 -33.04
C LEU A 104 5.07 25.22 -31.62
N THR A 105 5.55 26.28 -30.98
CA THR A 105 5.93 26.25 -29.56
C THR A 105 5.21 27.35 -28.79
N ASN A 106 5.01 27.14 -27.48
CA ASN A 106 4.51 28.18 -26.57
C ASN A 106 5.57 29.19 -26.13
N GLU A 107 6.78 29.07 -26.63
CA GLU A 107 7.83 30.08 -26.47
C GLU A 107 7.34 31.44 -26.94
N TYR A 108 7.69 32.51 -26.24
CA TYR A 108 7.23 33.88 -26.51
C TYR A 108 5.73 33.99 -26.78
N ALA A 109 4.91 33.30 -25.94
CA ALA A 109 3.46 33.25 -26.05
C ALA A 109 2.93 32.71 -27.39
N GLY A 110 3.70 31.80 -28.01
CA GLY A 110 3.28 31.14 -29.25
C GLY A 110 3.58 31.95 -30.52
N THR A 111 4.51 32.89 -30.48
CA THR A 111 4.94 33.63 -31.67
C THR A 111 5.99 32.89 -32.50
N VAL A 112 6.57 31.82 -31.96
CA VAL A 112 7.58 31.01 -32.64
C VAL A 112 6.92 29.80 -33.29
N SER A 113 7.06 29.69 -34.60
CA SER A 113 6.55 28.57 -35.38
C SER A 113 7.43 28.28 -36.57
N TYR A 114 7.42 27.06 -37.03
CA TYR A 114 8.22 26.58 -38.15
C TYR A 114 7.33 25.82 -39.16
N SER A 115 7.26 26.30 -40.40
CA SER A 115 6.69 25.47 -41.48
C SER A 115 7.54 24.22 -41.65
N ILE A 116 6.93 23.04 -41.67
CA ILE A 116 7.66 21.76 -41.77
C ILE A 116 7.79 21.32 -43.22
N PRO A 117 8.84 20.53 -43.57
CA PRO A 117 8.99 19.95 -44.89
C PRO A 117 7.83 19.01 -45.24
N ALA A 118 7.61 18.79 -46.54
CA ALA A 118 6.54 17.88 -46.98
C ALA A 118 6.88 16.43 -46.64
N ASP A 119 6.09 15.82 -45.78
CA ASP A 119 5.99 14.39 -45.48
C ASP A 119 4.79 14.17 -44.52
N THR A 120 4.45 12.92 -44.25
CA THR A 120 3.47 12.53 -43.23
C THR A 120 4.19 12.31 -41.89
N TYR A 121 4.36 13.38 -41.12
CA TYR A 121 4.96 13.27 -39.79
C TYR A 121 3.94 12.85 -38.74
N HIS A 122 4.36 12.03 -37.78
CA HIS A 122 3.47 11.50 -36.74
C HIS A 122 4.04 11.55 -35.33
N SER A 123 5.33 11.82 -35.17
CA SER A 123 5.99 11.95 -33.85
C SER A 123 7.21 12.86 -33.94
N PHE A 124 7.60 13.43 -32.82
CA PHE A 124 8.82 14.24 -32.75
C PHE A 124 9.38 14.31 -31.31
N GLN A 125 10.64 14.74 -31.24
CA GLN A 125 11.31 15.07 -29.97
C GLN A 125 12.09 16.37 -30.11
N VAL A 126 12.29 17.07 -28.98
CA VAL A 126 13.03 18.35 -28.94
C VAL A 126 14.19 18.23 -27.97
N SER A 127 15.40 18.52 -28.44
CA SER A 127 16.63 18.48 -27.65
C SER A 127 16.75 19.69 -26.73
N LYS A 128 17.66 19.62 -25.77
CA LYS A 128 17.96 20.72 -24.85
C LYS A 128 18.37 22.02 -25.58
N LYS A 129 19.03 21.93 -26.74
CA LYS A 129 19.36 23.08 -27.58
C LYS A 129 18.21 23.62 -28.42
N GLY A 130 17.01 23.01 -28.34
CA GLY A 130 15.86 23.40 -29.14
C GLY A 130 15.84 22.83 -30.55
N TYR A 131 16.72 21.87 -30.88
CA TYR A 131 16.64 21.14 -32.14
C TYR A 131 15.44 20.16 -32.07
N ALA A 132 14.59 20.18 -33.08
CA ALA A 132 13.45 19.25 -33.14
C ALA A 132 13.67 18.23 -34.26
N LEU A 133 13.60 16.94 -33.92
CA LEU A 133 13.63 15.82 -34.85
C LEU A 133 12.22 15.31 -35.07
N LEU A 134 11.72 15.40 -36.30
CA LEU A 134 10.43 14.88 -36.72
C LEU A 134 10.62 13.48 -37.33
N MET A 135 9.72 12.56 -37.00
CA MET A 135 9.66 11.21 -37.58
C MET A 135 8.51 11.14 -38.57
N GLY A 136 8.84 11.01 -39.87
CA GLY A 136 7.89 10.88 -40.96
C GLY A 136 7.86 9.47 -41.55
N GLU A 137 6.93 9.26 -42.50
CA GLU A 137 6.78 7.96 -43.16
C GLU A 137 7.93 7.66 -44.12
N HIS A 138 8.48 8.68 -44.79
CA HIS A 138 9.48 8.51 -45.84
C HIS A 138 10.87 9.04 -45.44
N LYS A 139 10.92 9.92 -44.45
CA LYS A 139 12.17 10.51 -43.93
C LYS A 139 12.03 10.99 -42.50
N PHE A 140 13.16 11.22 -41.84
CA PHE A 140 13.22 12.09 -40.69
C PHE A 140 13.62 13.50 -41.15
N SER A 141 13.20 14.52 -40.41
CA SER A 141 13.66 15.90 -40.63
C SER A 141 14.02 16.55 -39.32
N ILE A 142 15.21 17.13 -39.25
CA ILE A 142 15.65 17.87 -38.06
C ILE A 142 15.74 19.37 -38.40
N ILE A 143 15.26 20.20 -37.46
CA ILE A 143 15.49 21.64 -37.53
C ILE A 143 16.68 22.01 -36.62
N GLU A 144 17.69 22.63 -37.22
CA GLU A 144 18.88 23.14 -36.55
C GLU A 144 19.08 24.60 -36.99
N ASN A 145 19.17 25.53 -36.02
CA ASN A 145 19.37 26.96 -36.31
C ASN A 145 18.37 27.53 -37.35
N GLY A 146 17.12 27.11 -37.27
CA GLY A 146 16.04 27.56 -38.17
C GLY A 146 16.05 26.92 -39.57
N LYS A 147 16.93 25.95 -39.86
CA LYS A 147 17.00 25.23 -41.14
C LYS A 147 16.63 23.77 -40.98
N TRP A 148 15.76 23.29 -41.87
CA TRP A 148 15.38 21.87 -41.97
C TRP A 148 16.43 21.09 -42.75
N ILE A 149 16.75 19.90 -42.25
CA ILE A 149 17.68 18.96 -42.84
C ILE A 149 17.00 17.60 -42.85
N ASP A 150 16.95 16.98 -44.03
CA ASP A 150 16.35 15.63 -44.17
C ASP A 150 17.39 14.56 -43.82
N ILE A 151 16.89 13.52 -43.16
CA ILE A 151 17.69 12.39 -42.65
C ILE A 151 17.05 11.11 -43.15
N SER A 152 17.85 10.20 -43.70
CA SER A 152 17.38 8.92 -44.19
C SER A 152 16.89 8.02 -43.03
N ILE A 153 15.79 7.30 -43.29
CA ILE A 153 15.25 6.30 -42.36
C ILE A 153 16.25 5.14 -42.25
N PRO A 154 16.47 4.58 -41.06
CA PRO A 154 17.16 3.30 -40.86
C PRO A 154 16.44 2.16 -41.65
N GLU A 155 17.18 1.09 -41.96
CA GLU A 155 16.61 -0.06 -42.68
C GLU A 155 15.45 -0.72 -41.93
N GLU A 156 15.51 -0.73 -40.59
CA GLU A 156 14.43 -1.28 -39.79
C GLU A 156 13.35 -0.23 -39.52
N LYS A 157 12.11 -0.69 -39.42
CA LYS A 157 10.96 0.14 -39.04
C LYS A 157 11.15 0.68 -37.63
N ILE A 158 11.32 2.00 -37.51
CA ILE A 158 11.41 2.69 -36.23
C ILE A 158 10.02 2.77 -35.59
N SER A 159 9.96 2.41 -34.33
CA SER A 159 8.74 2.49 -33.51
C SER A 159 8.63 3.79 -32.74
N GLU A 160 9.75 4.36 -32.29
CA GLU A 160 9.76 5.56 -31.46
C GLU A 160 11.13 6.26 -31.50
N ILE A 161 11.13 7.57 -31.27
CA ILE A 161 12.33 8.39 -31.13
C ILE A 161 12.43 8.94 -29.72
N TYR A 162 13.64 9.01 -29.24
CA TYR A 162 13.97 9.50 -27.90
C TYR A 162 15.04 10.59 -27.98
N VAL A 163 15.06 11.44 -26.97
CA VAL A 163 16.09 12.45 -26.79
C VAL A 163 16.70 12.33 -25.40
N ASN A 164 17.99 12.50 -25.30
CA ASN A 164 18.70 12.65 -24.03
C ASN A 164 19.68 13.81 -24.15
N GLU A 165 19.40 14.89 -23.48
CA GLU A 165 20.09 16.18 -23.65
C GLU A 165 20.03 16.68 -25.11
N ASN A 166 21.09 16.45 -25.89
CA ASN A 166 21.17 16.87 -27.29
C ASN A 166 21.25 15.72 -28.27
N ASP A 167 21.34 14.48 -27.80
CA ASP A 167 21.46 13.29 -28.61
C ASP A 167 20.10 12.68 -28.89
N PHE A 168 19.82 12.38 -30.17
CA PHE A 168 18.62 11.70 -30.59
C PHE A 168 18.89 10.21 -30.82
N TYR A 169 17.92 9.40 -30.40
CA TYR A 169 17.94 7.94 -30.54
C TYR A 169 16.67 7.49 -31.24
N ALA A 170 16.80 6.46 -32.08
CA ALA A 170 15.66 5.79 -32.69
C ALA A 170 15.60 4.34 -32.23
N LEU A 171 14.41 3.87 -31.91
CA LEU A 171 14.16 2.51 -31.43
C LEU A 171 13.39 1.73 -32.49
N SER A 172 13.91 0.55 -32.87
CA SER A 172 13.15 -0.49 -33.56
C SER A 172 12.90 -1.67 -32.62
N LYS A 173 12.20 -2.69 -33.08
CA LYS A 173 12.04 -3.94 -32.30
C LYS A 173 13.34 -4.67 -32.04
N ASN A 174 14.36 -4.46 -32.87
CA ASN A 174 15.61 -5.23 -32.84
C ASN A 174 16.88 -4.38 -32.75
N ALA A 175 16.79 -3.05 -32.86
CA ALA A 175 17.96 -2.19 -32.78
C ALA A 175 17.67 -0.85 -32.11
N VAL A 176 18.68 -0.31 -31.44
CA VAL A 176 18.78 1.08 -30.99
C VAL A 176 19.77 1.79 -31.89
N TYR A 177 19.36 2.91 -32.46
CA TYR A 177 20.21 3.77 -33.28
C TYR A 177 20.49 5.09 -32.58
N ILE A 178 21.65 5.68 -32.85
CA ILE A 178 21.98 7.03 -32.44
C ILE A 178 22.17 7.93 -33.68
N LEU A 179 21.63 9.14 -33.61
CA LEU A 179 21.82 10.15 -34.66
C LEU A 179 23.17 10.85 -34.44
N LYS A 180 24.09 10.71 -35.39
CA LYS A 180 25.39 11.42 -35.45
C LYS A 180 25.62 11.91 -36.87
N ASP A 181 26.19 13.11 -37.00
CA ASP A 181 26.53 13.69 -38.32
C ASP A 181 25.39 13.56 -39.35
N ARG A 182 24.14 13.76 -38.87
CA ARG A 182 22.89 13.69 -39.67
C ARG A 182 22.63 12.31 -40.28
N LYS A 183 23.13 11.26 -39.64
CA LYS A 183 22.86 9.85 -40.01
C LYS A 183 22.59 9.02 -38.77
N PHE A 184 21.72 8.04 -38.89
CA PHE A 184 21.48 7.05 -37.84
C PHE A 184 22.51 5.93 -37.94
N PHE A 185 23.23 5.69 -36.86
CA PHE A 185 24.16 4.58 -36.70
C PHE A 185 23.61 3.56 -35.71
N PRO A 186 23.68 2.25 -36.01
CA PRO A 186 23.28 1.23 -35.07
C PRO A 186 24.21 1.25 -33.86
N LEU A 187 23.64 1.47 -32.67
CA LEU A 187 24.32 1.46 -31.39
C LEU A 187 24.28 0.08 -30.74
N HIS A 188 23.12 -0.60 -30.83
CA HIS A 188 22.90 -1.89 -30.21
C HIS A 188 21.88 -2.71 -30.97
N LYS A 189 22.09 -4.04 -31.02
CA LYS A 189 21.13 -5.02 -31.53
C LYS A 189 20.53 -5.84 -30.39
N GLY A 190 19.20 -5.99 -30.36
CA GLY A 190 18.47 -6.74 -29.35
C GLY A 190 17.25 -7.44 -29.94
N LYS A 191 16.26 -7.78 -29.12
CA LYS A 191 15.00 -8.43 -29.55
C LYS A 191 13.82 -7.91 -28.73
N ASN A 192 12.70 -7.73 -29.42
CA ASN A 192 11.42 -7.36 -28.79
C ASN A 192 11.50 -6.11 -27.89
N MET A 193 12.30 -5.13 -28.30
CA MET A 193 12.47 -3.87 -27.58
C MET A 193 11.23 -3.00 -27.75
N GLN A 194 10.83 -2.31 -26.70
CA GLN A 194 9.59 -1.52 -26.65
C GLN A 194 9.81 -0.09 -26.15
N SER A 195 10.78 0.13 -25.24
CA SER A 195 10.98 1.44 -24.63
C SER A 195 12.41 1.67 -24.20
N LEU A 196 12.82 2.95 -24.11
CA LEU A 196 14.11 3.38 -23.61
C LEU A 196 13.96 4.33 -22.44
N ALA A 197 14.93 4.28 -21.52
CA ALA A 197 15.17 5.33 -20.54
C ALA A 197 16.68 5.59 -20.42
N PHE A 198 17.02 6.78 -19.95
CA PHE A 198 18.42 7.18 -19.77
C PHE A 198 18.73 7.35 -18.27
N LYS A 199 19.81 6.72 -17.82
CA LYS A 199 20.27 6.78 -16.43
C LYS A 199 21.79 6.98 -16.40
N GLY A 200 22.22 8.19 -16.19
CA GLY A 200 23.65 8.52 -16.28
C GLY A 200 24.21 8.21 -17.67
N ASN A 201 25.21 7.32 -17.73
CA ASN A 201 25.82 6.88 -18.98
C ASN A 201 25.20 5.57 -19.54
N ASP A 202 24.05 5.17 -19.03
CA ASP A 202 23.38 3.94 -19.44
C ASP A 202 22.06 4.23 -20.16
N ILE A 203 21.77 3.40 -21.16
CA ILE A 203 20.45 3.28 -21.77
C ILE A 203 19.80 2.02 -21.20
N ILE A 204 18.66 2.18 -20.55
CA ILE A 204 17.83 1.09 -20.07
C ILE A 204 16.85 0.74 -21.18
N ILE A 205 16.77 -0.53 -21.54
CA ILE A 205 15.96 -1.02 -22.65
C ILE A 205 14.88 -1.94 -22.10
N GLY A 206 13.63 -1.55 -22.25
CA GLY A 206 12.45 -2.36 -21.94
C GLY A 206 12.08 -3.27 -23.10
N THR A 207 11.69 -4.50 -22.79
CA THR A 207 11.27 -5.51 -23.74
C THR A 207 9.96 -6.20 -23.31
N VAL A 208 9.42 -7.06 -24.11
CA VAL A 208 8.29 -7.93 -23.73
C VAL A 208 8.66 -8.91 -22.61
N GLY A 209 9.95 -9.24 -22.46
CA GLY A 209 10.44 -10.24 -21.48
C GLY A 209 11.20 -9.67 -20.28
N GLY A 210 11.23 -8.36 -20.10
CA GLY A 210 11.99 -7.71 -19.03
C GLY A 210 12.75 -6.49 -19.49
N TYR A 211 13.81 -6.11 -18.78
CA TYR A 211 14.66 -4.99 -19.17
C TYR A 211 16.15 -5.28 -18.90
N TYR A 212 17.01 -4.59 -19.64
CA TYR A 212 18.45 -4.66 -19.51
C TYR A 212 19.07 -3.27 -19.78
N ALA A 213 20.37 -3.13 -19.62
CA ALA A 213 21.05 -1.87 -19.90
C ALA A 213 22.28 -2.04 -20.76
N ILE A 214 22.53 -1.00 -21.57
CA ILE A 214 23.73 -0.85 -22.38
C ILE A 214 24.40 0.49 -22.07
N ASN A 215 25.69 0.57 -22.31
CA ASN A 215 26.43 1.83 -22.23
C ASN A 215 26.05 2.75 -23.40
N LYS A 216 25.72 4.00 -23.09
CA LYS A 216 25.24 5.01 -24.06
C LYS A 216 26.30 5.36 -25.16
N THR A 217 27.58 5.19 -24.85
CA THR A 217 28.66 5.62 -25.78
C THR A 217 29.03 4.53 -26.79
N ASN A 218 29.08 3.26 -26.34
CA ASN A 218 29.59 2.16 -27.14
C ASN A 218 28.65 0.98 -27.35
N GLY A 219 27.42 1.04 -26.75
CA GLY A 219 26.41 0.00 -26.92
C GLY A 219 26.70 -1.32 -26.17
N ASN A 220 27.78 -1.41 -25.41
CA ASN A 220 28.12 -2.62 -24.68
C ASN A 220 27.14 -2.89 -23.52
N PRO A 221 26.83 -4.16 -23.21
CA PRO A 221 25.99 -4.51 -22.08
C PRO A 221 26.55 -4.00 -20.75
N VAL A 222 25.69 -3.39 -19.92
CA VAL A 222 25.98 -2.98 -18.54
C VAL A 222 25.45 -4.07 -17.59
N PHE A 223 24.24 -4.52 -17.81
CA PHE A 223 23.70 -5.72 -17.16
C PHE A 223 22.76 -6.48 -18.10
N ASN A 224 22.65 -7.79 -17.85
CA ASN A 224 21.84 -8.69 -18.66
C ASN A 224 20.35 -8.53 -18.40
N LEU A 225 19.53 -9.16 -19.24
CA LEU A 225 18.07 -9.14 -19.15
C LEU A 225 17.58 -9.60 -17.77
N LYS A 226 16.93 -8.70 -17.05
CA LYS A 226 16.23 -8.98 -15.79
C LYS A 226 14.81 -9.45 -16.09
N THR A 227 14.53 -10.70 -15.77
CA THR A 227 13.22 -11.35 -16.00
C THR A 227 12.46 -11.61 -14.70
N LYS A 228 13.15 -11.65 -13.55
CA LYS A 228 12.55 -11.79 -12.21
C LYS A 228 12.12 -10.40 -11.69
N ILE A 229 11.05 -9.91 -12.26
CA ILE A 229 10.48 -8.57 -12.03
C ILE A 229 8.96 -8.68 -11.89
N PRO A 230 8.26 -7.68 -11.36
CA PRO A 230 6.81 -7.76 -11.13
C PRO A 230 6.00 -8.09 -12.40
N ILE A 231 6.26 -7.39 -13.50
CA ILE A 231 5.62 -7.61 -14.82
C ILE A 231 6.70 -7.51 -15.89
N GLN A 232 6.75 -8.48 -16.79
CA GLN A 232 7.83 -8.58 -17.79
C GLN A 232 7.59 -7.71 -19.05
N ASP A 233 6.35 -7.42 -19.42
CA ASP A 233 6.00 -6.59 -20.58
C ASP A 233 6.23 -5.10 -20.26
N ILE A 234 7.41 -4.57 -20.60
CA ILE A 234 7.86 -3.22 -20.26
C ILE A 234 7.55 -2.26 -21.42
N ARG A 235 6.42 -1.60 -21.34
CA ARG A 235 5.98 -0.68 -22.40
C ARG A 235 6.53 0.72 -22.27
N PHE A 236 6.77 1.17 -21.06
CA PHE A 236 7.29 2.50 -20.77
C PHE A 236 8.40 2.41 -19.74
N LEU A 237 9.44 3.19 -19.93
CA LEU A 237 10.54 3.35 -18.99
C LEU A 237 10.82 4.84 -18.74
N THR A 238 11.20 5.15 -17.53
CA THR A 238 11.81 6.44 -17.19
C THR A 238 12.80 6.29 -16.03
N SER A 239 13.66 7.26 -15.85
CA SER A 239 14.55 7.34 -14.70
C SER A 239 14.21 8.58 -13.89
N SER A 240 13.91 8.39 -12.61
CA SER A 240 13.66 9.48 -11.67
C SER A 240 14.42 9.20 -10.39
N ASN A 241 15.08 10.21 -9.82
CA ASN A 241 15.91 10.09 -8.61
C ASN A 241 16.90 8.90 -8.67
N ASN A 242 17.53 8.71 -9.82
CA ASN A 242 18.46 7.60 -10.09
C ASN A 242 17.85 6.18 -9.93
N GLN A 243 16.54 6.05 -9.96
CA GLN A 243 15.79 4.79 -9.91
C GLN A 243 15.08 4.55 -11.24
N ILE A 244 15.00 3.29 -11.65
CA ILE A 244 14.31 2.87 -12.87
C ILE A 244 12.83 2.67 -12.52
N TRP A 245 11.96 3.28 -13.33
CA TRP A 245 10.52 3.12 -13.28
C TRP A 245 10.03 2.49 -14.57
N ALA A 246 9.13 1.54 -14.44
CA ALA A 246 8.53 0.83 -15.57
C ALA A 246 7.00 0.94 -15.52
N GLY A 247 6.41 1.30 -16.66
CA GLY A 247 4.98 1.25 -16.91
C GLY A 247 4.62 0.02 -17.74
N THR A 248 3.61 -0.71 -17.32
CA THR A 248 3.23 -2.02 -17.89
C THR A 248 1.73 -2.09 -18.17
N PRO A 249 1.22 -3.14 -18.82
CA PRO A 249 -0.22 -3.37 -18.96
C PRO A 249 -0.95 -3.63 -17.63
N ASN A 250 -0.21 -3.98 -16.57
CA ASN A 250 -0.76 -4.36 -15.27
C ASN A 250 -0.05 -3.60 -14.15
N GLY A 251 -0.11 -2.27 -14.17
CA GLY A 251 0.49 -1.41 -13.16
C GLY A 251 1.89 -0.93 -13.50
N ALA A 252 2.54 -0.31 -12.54
CA ALA A 252 3.90 0.21 -12.64
C ALA A 252 4.77 -0.32 -11.51
N PHE A 253 6.08 -0.32 -11.71
CA PHE A 253 7.01 -0.65 -10.64
C PHE A 253 8.26 0.20 -10.68
N MET A 254 8.94 0.27 -9.55
CA MET A 254 10.22 0.96 -9.39
C MET A 254 11.26 -0.01 -8.84
N GLU A 255 12.45 -0.02 -9.43
CA GLU A 255 13.59 -0.77 -8.88
C GLU A 255 14.23 0.04 -7.74
N ARG A 256 14.26 -0.54 -6.54
CA ARG A 256 14.88 0.04 -5.35
C ARG A 256 16.40 -0.13 -5.40
N LYS A 257 17.12 0.65 -4.58
CA LYS A 257 18.59 0.57 -4.45
C LYS A 257 19.09 -0.79 -3.95
N ASP A 258 18.25 -1.54 -3.22
CA ASP A 258 18.56 -2.89 -2.72
C ASP A 258 18.24 -4.00 -3.74
N GLY A 259 17.86 -3.65 -4.97
CA GLY A 259 17.49 -4.58 -6.04
C GLY A 259 16.10 -5.19 -5.92
N LYS A 260 15.31 -4.80 -4.91
CA LYS A 260 13.91 -5.17 -4.78
C LYS A 260 13.03 -4.21 -5.58
N PHE A 261 11.75 -4.52 -5.68
CA PHE A 261 10.80 -3.72 -6.44
C PHE A 261 9.67 -3.24 -5.55
N ASP A 262 9.30 -1.96 -5.73
CA ASP A 262 8.03 -1.44 -5.27
C ASP A 262 7.05 -1.50 -6.44
N TYR A 263 5.89 -2.11 -6.22
CA TYR A 263 4.87 -2.31 -7.23
C TYR A 263 3.63 -1.47 -6.93
N TYR A 264 3.16 -0.76 -7.93
CA TYR A 264 2.04 0.19 -7.85
C TYR A 264 0.94 -0.26 -8.80
N ALA A 265 -0.17 -0.71 -8.24
CA ALA A 265 -1.34 -1.16 -8.98
C ALA A 265 -2.62 -0.92 -8.17
N SER A 266 -3.75 -1.17 -8.79
CA SER A 266 -5.10 -1.00 -8.26
C SER A 266 -5.48 0.45 -7.96
N LEU A 267 -6.74 0.66 -7.59
CA LEU A 267 -7.27 1.97 -7.21
C LEU A 267 -6.60 2.59 -5.99
N ARG A 268 -5.77 1.84 -5.27
CA ARG A 268 -4.91 2.44 -4.25
C ARG A 268 -3.90 3.40 -4.88
N TRP A 269 -3.32 3.04 -6.03
CA TRP A 269 -2.22 3.77 -6.64
C TRP A 269 -2.59 4.41 -7.98
N LEU A 270 -3.33 3.70 -8.83
CA LEU A 270 -3.60 4.08 -10.21
C LEU A 270 -5.11 4.14 -10.47
N LEU A 271 -5.54 5.00 -11.40
CA LEU A 271 -6.92 5.03 -11.89
C LEU A 271 -7.27 3.79 -12.70
N ASP A 272 -6.27 3.24 -13.38
CA ASP A 272 -6.34 2.00 -14.15
C ASP A 272 -4.94 1.39 -14.21
N ASP A 273 -4.84 0.06 -14.17
CA ASP A 273 -3.56 -0.63 -14.18
C ASP A 273 -2.93 -0.69 -15.58
N GLN A 274 -3.72 -0.51 -16.64
CA GLN A 274 -3.21 -0.43 -18.00
C GLN A 274 -2.59 0.95 -18.25
N ILE A 275 -1.26 1.02 -18.16
CA ILE A 275 -0.49 2.23 -18.45
C ILE A 275 -0.38 2.42 -19.97
N ILE A 276 -0.75 3.60 -20.45
CA ILE A 276 -0.65 4.00 -21.85
C ILE A 276 0.29 5.18 -22.08
N GLY A 277 0.88 5.71 -21.03
CA GLY A 277 1.90 6.74 -21.06
C GLY A 277 2.48 6.99 -19.68
N MET A 278 3.73 7.39 -19.62
CA MET A 278 4.42 7.71 -18.37
C MET A 278 5.40 8.84 -18.57
N THR A 279 5.48 9.75 -17.60
CA THR A 279 6.46 10.84 -17.59
C THR A 279 6.87 11.20 -16.17
N LYS A 280 8.03 11.83 -16.03
CA LYS A 280 8.51 12.39 -14.76
C LYS A 280 8.20 13.88 -14.67
N GLY A 281 7.91 14.37 -13.46
CA GLY A 281 7.85 15.78 -13.13
C GLY A 281 9.21 16.31 -12.64
N ASN A 282 9.26 17.62 -12.36
CA ASN A 282 10.49 18.31 -11.93
C ASN A 282 10.92 17.95 -10.50
N HIS A 283 9.98 17.53 -9.64
CA HIS A 283 10.24 17.16 -8.23
C HIS A 283 10.36 15.64 -8.02
N ASN A 284 10.77 14.91 -9.05
CA ASN A 284 10.83 13.43 -9.05
C ASN A 284 9.48 12.72 -8.91
N ASP A 285 8.38 13.45 -9.08
CA ASP A 285 7.06 12.87 -9.17
C ASP A 285 6.90 12.06 -10.46
N LEU A 286 6.13 11.00 -10.41
CA LEU A 286 5.83 10.16 -11.57
C LEU A 286 4.36 10.32 -11.94
N TYR A 287 4.11 10.51 -13.23
CA TYR A 287 2.76 10.62 -13.78
C TYR A 287 2.50 9.46 -14.74
N PHE A 288 1.38 8.80 -14.53
CA PHE A 288 0.93 7.63 -15.29
C PHE A 288 -0.39 7.96 -15.98
N LEU A 289 -0.39 7.85 -17.29
CA LEU A 289 -1.58 8.04 -18.11
C LEU A 289 -2.28 6.71 -18.29
N SER A 290 -3.57 6.71 -18.14
CA SER A 290 -4.48 5.60 -18.43
C SER A 290 -5.69 6.07 -19.20
N VAL A 291 -6.55 5.15 -19.62
CA VAL A 291 -7.84 5.48 -20.29
C VAL A 291 -8.79 6.27 -19.39
N LYS A 292 -8.59 6.26 -18.06
CA LYS A 292 -9.44 6.96 -17.07
C LYS A 292 -8.92 8.33 -16.65
N GLY A 293 -7.67 8.65 -16.97
CA GLY A 293 -7.03 9.90 -16.57
C GLY A 293 -5.58 9.72 -16.15
N VAL A 294 -5.11 10.61 -15.28
CA VAL A 294 -3.73 10.69 -14.82
C VAL A 294 -3.64 10.30 -13.35
N SER A 295 -2.72 9.43 -13.03
CA SER A 295 -2.32 9.13 -11.65
C SER A 295 -0.93 9.66 -11.38
N LYS A 296 -0.73 10.35 -10.27
CA LYS A 296 0.55 10.87 -9.81
C LYS A 296 1.04 10.04 -8.63
N ILE A 297 2.28 9.61 -8.64
CA ILE A 297 2.96 9.05 -7.47
C ILE A 297 4.07 10.03 -7.07
N SER A 298 3.98 10.50 -5.82
CA SER A 298 4.94 11.41 -5.20
C SER A 298 5.43 10.83 -3.87
N TYR A 299 6.59 11.29 -3.40
CA TYR A 299 7.12 10.90 -2.10
C TYR A 299 6.93 12.03 -1.11
N LYS A 300 6.06 11.82 -0.12
CA LYS A 300 5.75 12.84 0.92
C LYS A 300 6.56 12.55 2.19
N PRO A 301 7.10 13.57 2.85
CA PRO A 301 7.75 13.39 4.13
C PRO A 301 6.73 13.03 5.21
N TYR A 302 7.01 11.99 5.97
CA TYR A 302 6.27 11.57 7.16
C TYR A 302 7.23 11.34 8.31
N THR A 303 6.70 11.44 9.52
CA THR A 303 7.32 10.90 10.73
C THR A 303 6.49 9.71 11.23
N PHE A 304 7.04 8.88 12.11
CA PHE A 304 6.28 7.78 12.70
C PHE A 304 5.09 8.29 13.52
N PHE A 305 5.26 9.36 14.29
CA PHE A 305 4.16 10.00 15.02
C PHE A 305 3.11 10.56 14.07
N GLY A 306 3.50 11.33 13.05
CA GLY A 306 2.56 11.86 12.07
C GLY A 306 1.80 10.78 11.31
N LYS A 307 2.46 9.65 11.02
CA LYS A 307 1.81 8.48 10.40
C LYS A 307 0.83 7.80 11.36
N ALA A 308 1.19 7.66 12.63
CA ALA A 308 0.31 7.11 13.65
C ALA A 308 -0.95 7.97 13.81
N ASP A 309 -0.80 9.31 13.88
CA ASP A 309 -1.92 10.24 13.96
C ASP A 309 -2.84 10.20 12.74
N TYR A 310 -2.26 10.08 11.54
CA TYR A 310 -3.04 9.95 10.31
C TYR A 310 -3.94 8.70 10.33
N PHE A 311 -3.43 7.55 10.78
CA PHE A 311 -4.25 6.34 10.90
C PHE A 311 -5.22 6.41 12.07
N GLN A 312 -4.81 6.98 13.20
CA GLN A 312 -5.67 7.20 14.36
C GLN A 312 -6.90 8.03 14.00
N ASP A 313 -6.72 9.14 13.28
CA ASP A 313 -7.82 9.98 12.82
C ASP A 313 -8.79 9.19 11.92
N LYS A 314 -8.27 8.42 10.97
CA LYS A 314 -9.10 7.57 10.10
C LYS A 314 -9.88 6.50 10.88
N ILE A 315 -9.22 5.82 11.81
CA ILE A 315 -9.85 4.80 12.65
C ILE A 315 -11.00 5.43 13.45
N ARG A 316 -10.75 6.55 14.11
CA ARG A 316 -11.77 7.23 14.94
C ARG A 316 -12.96 7.70 14.12
N ARG A 317 -12.75 8.22 12.93
CA ARG A 317 -13.84 8.72 12.06
C ARG A 317 -14.68 7.64 11.43
N ARG A 318 -14.15 6.41 11.24
CA ARG A 318 -14.80 5.44 10.35
C ARG A 318 -14.92 4.04 10.92
N HIS A 319 -14.02 3.61 11.83
CA HIS A 319 -13.88 2.20 12.19
C HIS A 319 -14.25 1.88 13.65
N ILE A 320 -14.69 2.86 14.43
CA ILE A 320 -15.11 2.59 15.81
C ILE A 320 -16.64 2.44 15.88
N ARG A 321 -17.07 1.27 16.30
CA ARG A 321 -18.45 0.90 16.53
C ARG A 321 -18.63 0.47 17.99
N TYR A 322 -19.29 1.30 18.78
CA TYR A 322 -19.51 1.06 20.22
C TYR A 322 -18.23 0.76 21.01
N GLY A 323 -17.09 1.37 20.62
CA GLY A 323 -15.79 1.12 21.22
C GLY A 323 -14.98 -0.02 20.58
N LEU A 324 -15.58 -0.88 19.80
CA LEU A 324 -14.92 -1.93 19.04
C LEU A 324 -14.40 -1.42 17.68
N LEU A 325 -13.31 -1.99 17.21
CA LEU A 325 -12.82 -1.78 15.85
C LEU A 325 -13.69 -2.61 14.90
N ALA A 326 -14.26 -1.98 13.89
CA ALA A 326 -15.13 -2.61 12.91
C ALA A 326 -14.60 -2.48 11.48
N GLU A 327 -14.94 -3.43 10.64
CA GLU A 327 -14.68 -3.37 9.21
C GLU A 327 -15.61 -2.38 8.50
N ILE A 328 -15.12 -1.85 7.37
CA ILE A 328 -15.92 -1.05 6.45
C ILE A 328 -15.85 -1.66 5.06
N ARG A 329 -17.03 -1.82 4.45
CA ARG A 329 -17.17 -2.17 3.04
C ARG A 329 -17.57 -0.94 2.24
N LEU A 330 -16.92 -0.71 1.11
CA LEU A 330 -17.33 0.31 0.14
C LEU A 330 -18.24 -0.35 -0.90
N LYS A 331 -19.43 0.19 -1.12
CA LYS A 331 -20.33 -0.26 -2.20
C LYS A 331 -19.74 0.05 -3.57
N THR A 332 -19.13 1.24 -3.69
CA THR A 332 -18.40 1.67 -4.89
C THR A 332 -16.92 1.74 -4.56
N PRO A 333 -16.05 0.94 -5.21
CA PRO A 333 -14.62 0.97 -4.95
C PRO A 333 -14.02 2.37 -5.06
N GLY A 334 -13.28 2.80 -4.02
CA GLY A 334 -12.64 4.12 -3.95
C GLY A 334 -13.54 5.27 -3.50
N ASP A 335 -14.85 5.09 -3.46
CA ASP A 335 -15.80 6.11 -3.00
C ASP A 335 -16.12 5.93 -1.52
N LEU A 336 -15.47 6.74 -0.68
CA LEU A 336 -15.64 6.70 0.78
C LEU A 336 -17.03 7.13 1.27
N THR A 337 -17.82 7.79 0.43
CA THR A 337 -19.21 8.19 0.79
C THR A 337 -20.15 7.00 0.76
N THR A 338 -19.76 5.90 0.11
CA THR A 338 -20.51 4.66 0.05
C THR A 338 -20.13 3.64 1.12
N ALA A 339 -19.42 4.09 2.18
CA ALA A 339 -18.94 3.25 3.25
C ALA A 339 -20.08 2.72 4.13
N GLU A 340 -20.11 1.42 4.33
CA GLU A 340 -20.95 0.74 5.31
C GLU A 340 -20.10 0.04 6.36
N MET A 341 -20.41 0.28 7.63
CA MET A 341 -19.78 -0.42 8.74
C MET A 341 -20.47 -1.78 8.90
N ILE A 342 -19.68 -2.84 9.04
CA ILE A 342 -20.21 -4.21 9.16
C ILE A 342 -19.80 -4.82 10.50
N ASP A 343 -20.65 -5.71 11.01
CA ASP A 343 -20.29 -6.61 12.11
C ASP A 343 -19.40 -7.75 11.59
N THR A 344 -18.38 -8.11 12.38
CA THR A 344 -17.47 -9.22 12.01
C THR A 344 -17.64 -10.41 12.96
N ASP A 345 -16.95 -11.50 12.64
CA ASP A 345 -16.91 -12.67 13.49
C ASP A 345 -15.93 -12.56 14.66
N ASN A 346 -15.03 -11.58 14.62
CA ASN A 346 -13.91 -11.49 15.55
C ASN A 346 -13.63 -10.03 15.95
N ASP A 347 -14.68 -9.27 16.34
CA ASP A 347 -14.50 -7.87 16.78
C ASP A 347 -13.58 -7.76 17.99
N GLY A 348 -13.59 -8.76 18.89
CA GLY A 348 -12.68 -8.81 20.02
C GLY A 348 -11.23 -9.08 19.63
N LEU A 349 -10.95 -9.87 18.59
CA LEU A 349 -9.59 -10.02 18.07
C LEU A 349 -9.10 -8.71 17.44
N TRP A 350 -9.85 -8.19 16.47
CA TRP A 350 -9.43 -7.00 15.72
C TRP A 350 -9.28 -5.76 16.59
N SER A 351 -10.18 -5.58 17.57
CA SER A 351 -10.07 -4.49 18.53
C SER A 351 -8.86 -4.60 19.44
N SER A 352 -8.26 -5.79 19.60
CA SER A 352 -7.06 -5.98 20.38
C SER A 352 -5.85 -5.24 19.80
N PHE A 353 -5.74 -5.18 18.48
CA PHE A 353 -4.70 -4.39 17.82
C PHE A 353 -4.88 -2.88 18.08
N TYR A 354 -6.11 -2.42 18.10
CA TYR A 354 -6.39 -1.01 18.40
C TYR A 354 -6.08 -0.67 19.86
N ILE A 355 -6.55 -1.46 20.81
CA ILE A 355 -6.26 -1.22 22.23
C ILE A 355 -4.76 -1.33 22.51
N GLY A 356 -4.06 -2.28 21.88
CA GLY A 356 -2.61 -2.39 21.92
C GLY A 356 -1.93 -1.14 21.40
N SER A 357 -2.36 -0.61 20.26
CA SER A 357 -1.80 0.62 19.69
C SER A 357 -1.98 1.82 20.61
N GLN A 358 -3.14 1.96 21.27
CA GLN A 358 -3.38 3.05 22.23
C GLN A 358 -2.57 2.87 23.51
N ALA A 359 -2.42 1.64 24.01
CA ALA A 359 -1.61 1.33 25.18
C ALA A 359 -0.12 1.66 24.93
N PHE A 360 0.43 1.26 23.79
CA PHE A 360 1.81 1.58 23.41
C PHE A 360 1.99 3.07 23.14
N ARG A 361 1.02 3.73 22.48
CA ARG A 361 1.04 5.18 22.30
C ARG A 361 1.11 5.89 23.66
N TYR A 362 0.24 5.53 24.60
CA TYR A 362 0.28 6.11 25.95
C TYR A 362 1.60 5.81 26.68
N ALA A 363 2.14 4.60 26.52
CA ALA A 363 3.42 4.24 27.13
C ALA A 363 4.56 5.15 26.66
N VAL A 364 4.56 5.55 25.38
CA VAL A 364 5.60 6.40 24.77
C VAL A 364 5.31 7.89 24.97
N THR A 365 4.11 8.36 24.63
CA THR A 365 3.78 9.79 24.56
C THR A 365 3.22 10.38 25.85
N LYS A 366 2.64 9.54 26.72
CA LYS A 366 1.86 9.93 27.91
C LYS A 366 0.63 10.78 27.60
N GLU A 367 0.13 10.73 26.36
CA GLU A 367 -1.08 11.45 25.98
C GLU A 367 -2.33 10.83 26.60
N GLU A 368 -3.03 11.58 27.44
CA GLU A 368 -4.24 11.11 28.13
C GLU A 368 -5.36 10.68 27.16
N ILE A 369 -5.40 11.22 25.94
CA ILE A 369 -6.35 10.80 24.93
C ILE A 369 -6.15 9.33 24.50
N ALA A 370 -4.92 8.87 24.42
CA ALA A 370 -4.61 7.47 24.12
C ALA A 370 -5.07 6.55 25.25
N LYS A 371 -4.83 6.94 26.53
CA LYS A 371 -5.36 6.23 27.70
C LYS A 371 -6.88 6.16 27.69
N LYS A 372 -7.55 7.26 27.37
CA LYS A 372 -9.02 7.33 27.27
C LYS A 372 -9.53 6.36 26.19
N HIS A 373 -8.93 6.35 25.01
CA HIS A 373 -9.33 5.44 23.93
C HIS A 373 -9.09 3.97 24.28
N ALA A 374 -8.00 3.66 25.00
CA ALA A 374 -7.77 2.30 25.49
C ALA A 374 -8.88 1.84 26.45
N TRP A 375 -9.29 2.70 27.39
CA TRP A 375 -10.39 2.41 28.31
C TRP A 375 -11.72 2.27 27.59
N GLU A 376 -12.05 3.15 26.63
CA GLU A 376 -13.26 3.06 25.80
C GLU A 376 -13.36 1.68 25.12
N THR A 377 -12.26 1.22 24.53
CA THR A 377 -12.24 -0.11 23.90
C THR A 377 -12.30 -1.22 24.94
N PHE A 378 -11.64 -1.09 26.07
CA PHE A 378 -11.72 -2.10 27.13
C PHE A 378 -13.14 -2.22 27.73
N GLU A 379 -13.88 -1.13 27.86
CA GLU A 379 -15.30 -1.14 28.22
C GLU A 379 -16.16 -1.91 27.22
N ALA A 380 -15.83 -1.80 25.93
CA ALA A 380 -16.47 -2.61 24.90
C ALA A 380 -16.17 -4.11 25.07
N TYR A 381 -14.94 -4.48 25.47
CA TYR A 381 -14.59 -5.86 25.80
C TYR A 381 -15.34 -6.39 27.01
N GLU A 382 -15.47 -5.62 28.08
CA GLU A 382 -16.28 -5.99 29.23
C GLU A 382 -17.74 -6.20 28.81
N ARG A 383 -18.22 -5.41 27.87
CA ARG A 383 -19.57 -5.56 27.31
C ARG A 383 -19.70 -6.83 26.47
N LEU A 384 -18.69 -7.25 25.69
CA LEU A 384 -18.70 -8.53 24.99
C LEU A 384 -18.96 -9.71 25.94
N VAL A 385 -18.43 -9.64 27.16
CA VAL A 385 -18.60 -10.68 28.20
C VAL A 385 -19.91 -10.53 28.98
N SER A 386 -20.42 -9.31 29.15
CA SER A 386 -21.57 -9.04 30.04
C SER A 386 -22.93 -8.95 29.33
N ILE A 387 -22.95 -8.75 28.02
CA ILE A 387 -24.20 -8.56 27.24
C ILE A 387 -25.02 -9.84 27.11
N ASN A 388 -24.36 -10.97 27.13
CA ASN A 388 -25.00 -12.30 27.06
C ASN A 388 -25.31 -12.87 28.47
N PRO A 389 -26.15 -13.89 28.60
CA PRO A 389 -26.49 -14.48 29.90
C PRO A 389 -25.42 -15.41 30.48
N LEU A 390 -24.40 -15.79 29.69
CA LEU A 390 -23.39 -16.77 30.06
C LEU A 390 -22.23 -16.10 30.78
N GLU A 391 -22.01 -16.39 32.04
CA GLU A 391 -20.93 -15.83 32.82
C GLU A 391 -19.57 -16.20 32.22
N GLY A 392 -18.76 -15.19 31.85
CA GLY A 392 -17.41 -15.37 31.33
C GLY A 392 -17.32 -15.83 29.86
N PHE A 393 -18.43 -15.91 29.16
CA PHE A 393 -18.45 -16.22 27.74
C PHE A 393 -18.34 -14.93 26.92
N PRO A 394 -17.30 -14.71 26.10
CA PRO A 394 -17.21 -13.55 25.25
C PRO A 394 -18.06 -13.72 24.00
N SER A 395 -18.96 -12.77 23.73
CA SER A 395 -19.67 -12.68 22.45
C SER A 395 -18.70 -12.28 21.34
N ARG A 396 -18.91 -12.72 20.10
CA ARG A 396 -18.07 -12.29 18.95
C ARG A 396 -18.21 -10.80 18.67
N THR A 397 -19.42 -10.30 18.77
CA THR A 397 -19.78 -8.89 18.60
C THR A 397 -21.16 -8.63 19.21
N TYR A 398 -21.59 -7.38 19.23
CA TYR A 398 -22.95 -7.00 19.61
C TYR A 398 -23.45 -5.83 18.75
N GLU A 399 -24.78 -5.76 18.57
CA GLU A 399 -25.44 -4.73 17.79
C GLU A 399 -26.81 -4.39 18.39
N ARG A 400 -27.36 -3.25 18.06
CA ARG A 400 -28.75 -2.92 18.38
C ARG A 400 -29.71 -3.88 17.68
N THR A 401 -30.77 -4.23 18.36
CA THR A 401 -31.82 -5.13 17.83
C THR A 401 -32.31 -4.64 16.47
N GLY A 402 -32.23 -5.50 15.46
CA GLY A 402 -32.62 -5.21 14.08
C GLY A 402 -31.56 -4.56 13.18
N PHE A 403 -30.36 -4.25 13.69
CA PHE A 403 -29.30 -3.60 12.91
C PHE A 403 -28.15 -4.52 12.53
N LYS A 404 -28.21 -5.81 12.87
CA LYS A 404 -27.22 -6.81 12.45
C LYS A 404 -27.15 -6.95 10.93
N VAL A 405 -25.96 -7.18 10.39
CA VAL A 405 -25.69 -7.23 8.95
C VAL A 405 -25.35 -8.64 8.46
N SER A 406 -24.68 -9.47 9.28
CA SER A 406 -24.20 -10.79 8.90
C SER A 406 -24.77 -11.92 9.74
N ASP A 407 -24.74 -13.15 9.22
CA ASP A 407 -25.03 -14.42 9.92
C ASP A 407 -26.26 -14.43 10.83
N PRO A 408 -27.47 -14.17 10.32
CA PRO A 408 -28.68 -14.00 11.16
C PRO A 408 -28.92 -15.13 12.18
N LYS A 409 -28.45 -16.35 11.89
CA LYS A 409 -28.61 -17.52 12.77
C LYS A 409 -27.71 -17.54 14.00
N ALA A 410 -26.60 -16.79 13.97
CA ALA A 410 -25.63 -16.72 15.05
C ALA A 410 -26.02 -15.69 16.13
N TRP A 411 -26.99 -14.83 15.86
CA TRP A 411 -27.42 -13.76 16.77
C TRP A 411 -28.47 -14.21 17.77
N ARG A 412 -28.38 -13.67 18.97
CA ARG A 412 -29.23 -13.94 20.11
C ARG A 412 -29.61 -12.64 20.81
N THR A 413 -30.78 -12.60 21.44
CA THR A 413 -31.20 -11.45 22.24
C THR A 413 -30.31 -11.30 23.47
N GLY A 414 -29.87 -10.08 23.76
CA GLY A 414 -29.09 -9.75 24.94
C GLY A 414 -29.94 -9.76 26.23
N LYS A 415 -29.28 -9.60 27.40
CA LYS A 415 -29.96 -9.36 28.69
C LYS A 415 -30.86 -8.14 28.62
N ASP A 416 -30.41 -7.09 27.96
CA ASP A 416 -31.22 -5.96 27.52
C ASP A 416 -31.69 -6.23 26.10
N THR A 417 -33.01 -6.32 25.91
CA THR A 417 -33.66 -6.65 24.63
C THR A 417 -33.47 -5.60 23.53
N ALA A 418 -32.96 -4.41 23.86
CA ALA A 418 -32.53 -3.41 22.88
C ALA A 418 -31.26 -3.80 22.13
N TRP A 419 -30.62 -4.89 22.54
CA TRP A 419 -29.34 -5.36 21.99
C TRP A 419 -29.39 -6.85 21.66
N GLU A 420 -28.67 -7.19 20.60
CA GLU A 420 -28.38 -8.56 20.19
C GLU A 420 -26.87 -8.80 20.28
N TRP A 421 -26.46 -10.02 20.48
CA TRP A 421 -25.09 -10.46 20.53
C TRP A 421 -24.87 -11.67 19.63
N LYS A 422 -23.67 -11.79 19.05
CA LYS A 422 -23.30 -12.88 18.17
C LYS A 422 -22.63 -13.98 18.98
N GLY A 423 -23.20 -15.18 18.97
CA GLY A 423 -22.67 -16.37 19.65
C GLY A 423 -21.55 -17.06 18.87
N THR A 424 -21.34 -18.34 19.15
CA THR A 424 -20.35 -19.19 18.46
C THR A 424 -18.91 -18.68 18.55
N THR A 425 -18.53 -18.11 19.70
CA THR A 425 -17.21 -17.52 19.94
C THR A 425 -16.04 -18.48 19.65
N SER A 426 -14.85 -17.94 19.47
CA SER A 426 -13.68 -18.66 18.97
C SER A 426 -12.43 -18.47 19.84
N SER A 427 -11.38 -19.24 19.53
CA SER A 427 -10.03 -19.05 20.07
C SER A 427 -9.46 -17.68 19.72
N ASP A 428 -9.80 -17.11 18.56
CA ASP A 428 -9.37 -15.78 18.11
C ASP A 428 -9.88 -14.68 19.05
N GLU A 429 -11.17 -14.77 19.42
CA GLU A 429 -11.75 -13.89 20.44
C GLU A 429 -10.98 -14.01 21.76
N PHE A 430 -10.69 -15.24 22.21
CA PHE A 430 -9.94 -15.47 23.42
C PHE A 430 -8.57 -14.81 23.40
N VAL A 431 -7.80 -14.97 22.31
CA VAL A 431 -6.47 -14.34 22.17
C VAL A 431 -6.57 -12.82 22.26
N GLY A 432 -7.53 -12.22 21.55
CA GLY A 432 -7.77 -10.78 21.59
C GLY A 432 -8.07 -10.29 23.01
N HIS A 433 -8.90 -11.02 23.77
CA HIS A 433 -9.27 -10.67 25.15
C HIS A 433 -8.08 -10.77 26.11
N ILE A 434 -7.26 -11.82 25.99
CA ILE A 434 -6.06 -11.99 26.82
C ILE A 434 -5.00 -10.95 26.51
N PHE A 435 -4.75 -10.65 25.23
CA PHE A 435 -3.80 -9.61 24.85
C PHE A 435 -4.27 -8.22 25.32
N ALA A 436 -5.55 -7.89 25.13
CA ALA A 436 -6.12 -6.64 25.60
C ALA A 436 -5.93 -6.46 27.11
N ALA A 437 -6.23 -7.49 27.90
CA ALA A 437 -6.02 -7.46 29.35
C ALA A 437 -4.55 -7.29 29.73
N ALA A 438 -3.63 -7.97 29.04
CA ALA A 438 -2.20 -7.87 29.31
C ALA A 438 -1.67 -6.45 29.08
N VAL A 439 -2.01 -5.81 27.96
CA VAL A 439 -1.55 -4.44 27.66
C VAL A 439 -2.24 -3.40 28.54
N MET A 440 -3.50 -3.62 28.90
CA MET A 440 -4.22 -2.76 29.86
C MET A 440 -3.57 -2.82 31.24
N ASP A 441 -3.27 -4.00 31.75
CA ASP A 441 -2.56 -4.14 33.04
C ASP A 441 -1.19 -3.47 32.99
N GLN A 442 -0.41 -3.73 31.98
CA GLN A 442 0.97 -3.29 31.93
C GLN A 442 1.12 -1.78 31.72
N PHE A 443 0.32 -1.19 30.85
CA PHE A 443 0.55 0.18 30.38
C PHE A 443 -0.51 1.18 30.83
N ILE A 444 -1.77 0.78 30.99
CA ILE A 444 -2.91 1.68 31.15
C ILE A 444 -3.42 1.75 32.59
N ALA A 445 -3.72 0.59 33.20
CA ALA A 445 -4.26 0.53 34.55
C ALA A 445 -3.21 0.96 35.59
N LYS A 446 -3.51 1.99 36.39
CA LYS A 446 -2.58 2.57 37.38
C LYS A 446 -3.09 2.45 38.83
N THR A 447 -4.41 2.59 39.03
CA THR A 447 -4.99 2.47 40.37
C THR A 447 -5.28 1.01 40.73
N LYS A 448 -5.49 0.75 42.01
CA LYS A 448 -5.87 -0.59 42.50
C LYS A 448 -7.21 -1.03 41.90
N GLU A 449 -8.12 -0.11 41.77
CA GLU A 449 -9.45 -0.32 41.18
C GLU A 449 -9.35 -0.69 39.71
N GLU A 450 -8.56 0.07 38.92
CA GLU A 450 -8.29 -0.23 37.51
C GLU A 450 -7.64 -1.61 37.33
N LYS A 451 -6.63 -1.94 38.16
CA LYS A 451 -5.97 -3.26 38.15
C LYS A 451 -6.95 -4.38 38.49
N LYS A 452 -7.79 -4.18 39.51
CA LYS A 452 -8.82 -5.15 39.92
C LYS A 452 -9.84 -5.36 38.80
N ARG A 453 -10.23 -4.30 38.08
CA ARG A 453 -11.15 -4.39 36.95
C ARG A 453 -10.58 -5.30 35.84
N VAL A 454 -9.33 -5.09 35.45
CA VAL A 454 -8.65 -5.94 34.45
C VAL A 454 -8.49 -7.38 34.97
N ALA A 455 -8.14 -7.57 36.24
CA ALA A 455 -8.01 -8.90 36.83
C ALA A 455 -9.34 -9.67 36.84
N ASN A 456 -10.44 -9.01 37.22
CA ASN A 456 -11.76 -9.62 37.21
C ASN A 456 -12.21 -10.04 35.81
N PHE A 457 -11.88 -9.23 34.80
CA PHE A 457 -12.19 -9.56 33.40
C PHE A 457 -11.55 -10.89 32.98
N VAL A 458 -10.25 -11.05 33.23
CA VAL A 458 -9.53 -12.30 32.90
C VAL A 458 -10.01 -13.47 33.77
N ASP A 459 -10.21 -13.22 35.05
CA ASP A 459 -10.71 -14.22 36.01
C ASP A 459 -12.03 -14.86 35.55
N THR A 460 -12.97 -14.03 35.14
CA THR A 460 -14.30 -14.48 34.70
C THR A 460 -14.23 -15.37 33.46
N ILE A 461 -13.41 -14.99 32.46
CA ILE A 461 -13.24 -15.75 31.21
C ILE A 461 -12.56 -17.10 31.49
N LEU A 462 -11.42 -17.10 32.22
CA LEU A 462 -10.69 -18.34 32.50
C LEU A 462 -11.46 -19.28 33.44
N THR A 463 -12.26 -18.71 34.36
CA THR A 463 -13.15 -19.51 35.19
C THR A 463 -14.23 -20.20 34.37
N HIS A 464 -14.82 -19.52 33.37
CA HIS A 464 -15.76 -20.15 32.42
C HIS A 464 -15.09 -21.33 31.70
N ILE A 465 -13.90 -21.12 31.16
CA ILE A 465 -13.16 -22.16 30.41
C ILE A 465 -12.87 -23.37 31.30
N ILE A 466 -12.39 -23.17 32.53
CA ILE A 466 -12.12 -24.27 33.46
C ILE A 466 -13.41 -25.02 33.84
N LYS A 467 -14.46 -24.31 34.23
CA LYS A 467 -15.76 -24.90 34.61
C LYS A 467 -16.39 -25.71 33.47
N ASN A 468 -16.14 -25.33 32.23
CA ASN A 468 -16.69 -25.96 31.05
C ASN A 468 -15.68 -26.93 30.38
N ASN A 469 -14.82 -27.53 31.17
CA ASN A 469 -13.88 -28.56 30.72
C ASN A 469 -13.00 -28.08 29.55
N TYR A 470 -12.45 -26.87 29.70
CA TYR A 470 -11.59 -26.16 28.73
C TYR A 470 -12.25 -25.91 27.37
N ASN A 471 -13.52 -25.54 27.39
CA ASN A 471 -14.25 -25.11 26.19
C ASN A 471 -14.99 -23.81 26.44
N PHE A 472 -15.22 -23.04 25.41
CA PHE A 472 -16.33 -22.09 25.41
C PHE A 472 -17.63 -22.85 25.14
N VAL A 473 -18.55 -22.79 26.08
CA VAL A 473 -19.88 -23.41 25.96
C VAL A 473 -20.91 -22.33 25.71
N ASP A 474 -21.59 -22.41 24.56
CA ASP A 474 -22.59 -21.44 24.12
C ASP A 474 -23.96 -21.70 24.81
N GLN A 475 -24.92 -20.87 24.53
CA GLN A 475 -26.26 -20.91 25.12
C GLN A 475 -27.03 -22.23 24.88
N ASP A 476 -26.65 -22.97 23.85
CA ASP A 476 -27.23 -24.31 23.56
C ASP A 476 -26.62 -25.43 24.43
N GLY A 477 -25.76 -25.10 25.36
CA GLY A 477 -25.07 -26.05 26.25
C GLY A 477 -23.95 -26.84 25.57
N LYS A 478 -23.55 -26.48 24.36
CA LYS A 478 -22.51 -27.21 23.60
C LYS A 478 -21.23 -26.37 23.46
N PRO A 479 -20.07 -27.04 23.38
CA PRO A 479 -18.85 -26.38 23.00
C PRO A 479 -18.97 -25.71 21.61
N THR A 480 -18.48 -24.48 21.49
CA THR A 480 -18.41 -23.79 20.18
C THR A 480 -17.47 -24.55 19.23
N LEU A 481 -17.57 -24.27 17.94
CA LEU A 481 -16.73 -24.95 16.93
C LEU A 481 -15.24 -24.71 17.15
N TRP A 482 -14.85 -23.49 17.49
CA TRP A 482 -13.46 -23.03 17.51
C TRP A 482 -12.88 -22.75 18.91
N GLY A 483 -13.72 -22.55 19.92
CA GLY A 483 -13.28 -22.27 21.30
C GLY A 483 -13.05 -23.53 22.13
N ARG A 484 -12.15 -24.41 21.73
CA ARG A 484 -11.89 -25.72 22.34
C ARG A 484 -10.43 -25.93 22.68
N TRP A 485 -10.17 -26.14 23.96
CA TRP A 485 -8.82 -26.41 24.47
C TRP A 485 -8.73 -27.65 25.33
N HIS A 486 -9.78 -28.50 25.35
CA HIS A 486 -9.77 -29.75 26.11
C HIS A 486 -8.63 -30.68 25.63
N PRO A 487 -7.93 -31.41 26.52
CA PRO A 487 -6.83 -32.29 26.14
C PRO A 487 -7.16 -33.29 25.02
N ASP A 488 -8.35 -33.89 25.04
CA ASP A 488 -8.77 -34.85 23.99
C ASP A 488 -8.96 -34.16 22.63
N TYR A 489 -9.35 -32.88 22.62
CA TYR A 489 -9.42 -32.11 21.37
C TYR A 489 -8.03 -31.70 20.89
N ILE A 490 -7.24 -31.06 21.75
CA ILE A 490 -5.89 -30.56 21.41
C ILE A 490 -4.97 -31.69 20.95
N ASN A 491 -5.04 -32.86 21.59
CA ASN A 491 -4.19 -34.01 21.29
C ASN A 491 -4.81 -35.00 20.30
N SER A 492 -5.95 -34.69 19.70
CA SER A 492 -6.57 -35.49 18.67
C SER A 492 -5.70 -35.49 17.41
N TYR A 493 -5.01 -36.61 17.15
CA TYR A 493 -4.07 -36.72 16.04
C TYR A 493 -4.76 -36.52 14.68
N ALA A 494 -4.03 -35.95 13.74
CA ALA A 494 -4.43 -35.56 12.38
C ALA A 494 -5.54 -34.49 12.31
N LYS A 495 -6.59 -34.58 13.09
CA LYS A 495 -7.74 -33.66 12.99
C LYS A 495 -7.45 -32.26 13.52
N THR A 496 -6.60 -32.15 14.53
CA THR A 496 -6.29 -30.89 15.23
C THR A 496 -4.81 -30.54 15.26
N ILE A 497 -4.03 -31.14 14.36
CA ILE A 497 -2.57 -30.97 14.37
C ILE A 497 -2.16 -29.50 14.15
N SER A 498 -2.91 -28.75 13.35
CA SER A 498 -2.69 -27.31 13.14
C SER A 498 -2.92 -26.48 14.40
N ASP A 499 -3.92 -26.85 15.21
CA ASP A 499 -4.31 -26.10 16.41
C ASP A 499 -3.55 -26.50 17.66
N ARG A 500 -2.83 -27.62 17.62
CA ARG A 500 -2.18 -28.20 18.80
C ARG A 500 -1.23 -27.25 19.50
N LYS A 501 -0.29 -26.66 18.76
CA LYS A 501 0.62 -25.67 19.31
C LYS A 501 -0.11 -24.40 19.74
N LEU A 502 -0.93 -23.86 18.85
CA LEU A 502 -1.66 -22.62 19.05
C LEU A 502 -2.58 -22.72 20.26
N GLY A 503 -3.47 -23.73 20.29
CA GLY A 503 -4.41 -23.91 21.38
C GLY A 503 -3.74 -24.16 22.74
N ALA A 504 -2.67 -24.97 22.78
CA ALA A 504 -1.89 -25.17 23.99
C ALA A 504 -1.24 -23.86 24.49
N THR A 505 -0.64 -23.08 23.57
CA THR A 505 0.00 -21.78 23.91
C THR A 505 -1.02 -20.81 24.46
N HIS A 506 -2.17 -20.64 23.78
CA HIS A 506 -3.21 -19.70 24.19
C HIS A 506 -3.74 -20.01 25.60
N LEU A 507 -4.11 -21.24 25.87
CA LEU A 507 -4.66 -21.60 27.17
C LEU A 507 -3.65 -21.43 28.30
N ILE A 508 -2.42 -21.90 28.10
CA ILE A 508 -1.37 -21.76 29.13
C ILE A 508 -1.01 -20.28 29.37
N ALA A 509 -0.91 -19.45 28.32
CA ALA A 509 -0.69 -18.02 28.45
C ALA A 509 -1.82 -17.33 29.21
N GLY A 510 -3.08 -17.64 28.88
CA GLY A 510 -4.26 -17.13 29.58
C GLY A 510 -4.28 -17.50 31.06
N LEU A 511 -4.02 -18.77 31.41
CA LEU A 511 -3.95 -19.25 32.78
C LEU A 511 -2.82 -18.58 33.58
N GLN A 512 -1.65 -18.40 32.97
CA GLN A 512 -0.53 -17.70 33.60
C GLN A 512 -0.85 -16.22 33.86
N LEU A 513 -1.47 -15.55 32.87
CA LEU A 513 -1.91 -14.16 33.04
C LEU A 513 -2.95 -14.06 34.18
N ALA A 514 -3.95 -14.94 34.18
CA ALA A 514 -4.96 -14.97 35.25
C ALA A 514 -4.32 -15.17 36.64
N TYR A 515 -3.36 -16.08 36.76
CA TYR A 515 -2.61 -16.25 38.03
C TYR A 515 -1.84 -14.98 38.41
N LYS A 516 -1.14 -14.37 37.46
CA LYS A 516 -0.38 -13.14 37.68
C LYS A 516 -1.25 -11.99 38.20
N LEU A 517 -2.45 -11.82 37.59
CA LEU A 517 -3.35 -10.71 37.90
C LEU A 517 -4.18 -10.93 39.15
N THR A 518 -4.58 -12.19 39.44
CA THR A 518 -5.52 -12.50 40.52
C THR A 518 -4.89 -13.13 41.75
N GLY A 519 -3.71 -13.76 41.61
CA GLY A 519 -3.07 -14.56 42.67
C GLY A 519 -3.78 -15.91 42.96
N LYS A 520 -4.87 -16.26 42.24
CA LYS A 520 -5.65 -17.47 42.49
C LYS A 520 -4.87 -18.72 42.08
N ALA A 521 -4.57 -19.60 43.04
CA ALA A 521 -3.77 -20.81 42.85
C ALA A 521 -4.35 -21.77 41.81
N ILE A 522 -5.68 -21.76 41.61
CA ILE A 522 -6.36 -22.62 40.62
C ILE A 522 -5.76 -22.46 39.21
N PHE A 523 -5.52 -21.22 38.75
CA PHE A 523 -4.98 -20.97 37.42
C PHE A 523 -3.55 -21.51 37.25
N LYS A 524 -2.70 -21.33 38.27
CA LYS A 524 -1.34 -21.92 38.26
C LYS A 524 -1.39 -23.44 38.26
N ASN A 525 -2.25 -24.03 39.10
CA ASN A 525 -2.32 -25.48 39.26
C ASN A 525 -2.83 -26.13 37.95
N GLU A 526 -3.84 -25.54 37.31
CA GLU A 526 -4.35 -26.03 36.02
C GLU A 526 -3.33 -25.88 34.90
N ALA A 527 -2.61 -24.77 34.82
CA ALA A 527 -1.53 -24.62 33.85
C ALA A 527 -0.44 -25.68 34.02
N LEU A 528 -0.02 -25.93 35.26
CA LEU A 528 0.98 -26.97 35.57
C LEU A 528 0.47 -28.38 35.26
N ARG A 529 -0.80 -28.68 35.58
CA ARG A 529 -1.44 -29.96 35.31
C ARG A 529 -1.49 -30.23 33.79
N LEU A 530 -2.00 -29.28 33.01
CA LEU A 530 -2.06 -29.40 31.56
C LEU A 530 -0.68 -29.61 30.91
N MET A 531 0.31 -28.87 31.36
CA MET A 531 1.69 -29.03 30.87
C MET A 531 2.32 -30.38 31.23
N LYS A 532 2.14 -30.86 32.47
CA LYS A 532 2.80 -32.06 32.96
C LYS A 532 2.08 -33.36 32.59
N GLU A 533 0.75 -33.36 32.63
CA GLU A 533 -0.06 -34.57 32.52
C GLU A 533 -0.72 -34.72 31.15
N HIS A 534 -0.86 -33.63 30.38
CA HIS A 534 -1.59 -33.61 29.12
C HIS A 534 -0.76 -33.15 27.91
N GLY A 535 0.58 -33.05 28.04
CA GLY A 535 1.47 -32.78 26.91
C GLY A 535 1.43 -31.36 26.35
N TYR A 536 0.85 -30.37 27.08
CA TYR A 536 0.77 -29.00 26.60
C TYR A 536 2.15 -28.32 26.52
N LEU A 537 3.10 -28.70 27.37
CA LEU A 537 4.47 -28.20 27.28
C LEU A 537 5.14 -28.64 25.99
N GLU A 538 5.02 -29.92 25.65
CA GLU A 538 5.57 -30.50 24.40
C GLU A 538 4.91 -29.85 23.19
N ASN A 539 3.59 -29.65 23.22
CA ASN A 539 2.85 -29.00 22.14
C ASN A 539 3.34 -27.56 21.90
N ILE A 540 3.61 -26.79 22.96
CA ILE A 540 4.13 -25.42 22.88
C ILE A 540 5.53 -25.39 22.25
N LEU A 541 6.36 -26.39 22.56
CA LEU A 541 7.74 -26.47 22.08
C LEU A 541 7.87 -26.98 20.64
N ILE A 542 6.82 -27.53 20.02
CA ILE A 542 6.87 -27.98 18.63
C ILE A 542 7.20 -26.79 17.73
N SER A 543 8.26 -26.96 16.92
CA SER A 543 8.60 -25.96 15.90
C SER A 543 7.53 -25.90 14.82
N PRO A 544 7.06 -24.71 14.39
CA PRO A 544 6.15 -24.58 13.26
C PRO A 544 6.66 -25.25 11.98
N PHE A 545 7.98 -25.31 11.76
CA PHE A 545 8.59 -26.00 10.61
C PHE A 545 8.43 -27.52 10.64
N ASN A 546 8.14 -28.09 11.80
CA ASN A 546 7.90 -29.54 11.95
C ASN A 546 6.42 -29.90 11.72
N ILE A 547 5.54 -28.92 11.62
CA ILE A 547 4.14 -29.13 11.31
C ILE A 547 4.00 -29.07 9.79
N LYS A 548 3.92 -30.24 9.16
CA LYS A 548 3.65 -30.31 7.73
C LYS A 548 2.16 -30.05 7.50
N ALA A 549 1.86 -29.09 6.62
CA ALA A 549 0.52 -28.95 6.09
C ALA A 549 0.17 -30.23 5.32
N THR A 550 -0.89 -30.94 5.72
CA THR A 550 -1.52 -31.96 4.89
C THR A 550 -2.40 -31.26 3.85
N GLU A 551 -2.55 -31.85 2.67
CA GLU A 551 -3.40 -31.32 1.60
C GLU A 551 -4.77 -30.90 2.16
N GLY A 552 -5.15 -29.62 1.98
CA GLY A 552 -6.41 -29.07 2.43
C GLY A 552 -6.42 -28.42 3.83
N TYR A 553 -5.31 -28.40 4.56
CA TYR A 553 -5.19 -27.68 5.83
C TYR A 553 -4.23 -26.50 5.68
N PHE A 554 -4.77 -25.27 5.73
CA PHE A 554 -3.97 -24.06 5.92
C PHE A 554 -3.65 -23.89 7.41
N TYR A 555 -2.40 -23.66 7.72
CA TYR A 555 -1.95 -23.34 9.07
C TYR A 555 -2.15 -21.83 9.31
N GLU A 556 -3.38 -21.44 9.63
CA GLU A 556 -3.72 -20.04 9.94
C GLU A 556 -3.18 -19.57 11.29
N GLY A 557 -2.75 -20.50 12.14
CA GLY A 557 -2.36 -20.21 13.51
C GLY A 557 -0.93 -19.70 13.71
N ILE A 558 -0.08 -19.64 12.68
CA ILE A 558 1.31 -19.21 12.84
C ILE A 558 1.40 -17.73 13.22
N ASP A 559 0.51 -16.91 12.70
CA ASP A 559 0.53 -15.46 12.90
C ASP A 559 -0.02 -15.03 14.27
N MET A 560 -0.74 -15.89 14.96
CA MET A 560 -1.36 -15.59 16.26
C MET A 560 -0.61 -16.19 17.46
N GLY A 561 0.37 -17.06 17.23
CA GLY A 561 1.21 -17.65 18.27
C GLY A 561 2.45 -16.82 18.58
#